data_42d7b0ff3414892d3460910ec8da80e4
#
_entry.id   42d7b0ff3414892d3460910ec8da80e4
#
_cell.length_a   1.000
_cell.length_b   1.000
_cell.length_c   1.000
_cell.angle_alpha   90.00
_cell.angle_beta   90.00
_cell.angle_gamma   90.00
#
_symmetry.space_group_name_H-M   'P 1'
#
loop_
_entity.id
_entity.type
_entity.pdbx_description
1 polymer ?
#
loop_
_entity_poly.entity_id
_entity_poly.type
_entity_poly.pdbx_seq_one_letter_code
_entity_poly.pdbx_strand_id
1 'polypeptide(L)'
;MRKAARDKEQGFVLVVVAVLLLALVGFVALGVDTGALYSARTSAQEVADAAALAGAFSYINTPSVVDKAAAATGNALEVALNNTVMGKPIALADVTVTPDVLNRRVTVEVTSEQPTYFARAIWGNSATITVTATAEAAANATGSSCVRPWFIPNTIFATNPPCAARCDPGQLLVDPRADPPVVTAFGEMQKKKTFLLKPQSPQDAIAPGQFYAIDIPNDMNGDDYRNNIGTCTNAFVRCSDSYSVLTGNRVGPTKLGIGDLIGDPSRFTFVDEGRYRRVSDGKILDISENVVVAPIWDACALTEYCVDGVPDFPNGTMVELNVVGFAVFFLKGIVGDD
;
A
#
# COMPACT_ATOMS: atom_id res chain seq x y z
N MET A 1 53.76 11.41 -68.73
CA MET A 1 52.31 11.50 -68.62
C MET A 1 51.71 10.75 -67.43
N ARG A 2 52.29 9.72 -66.83
CA ARG A 2 51.75 8.96 -65.69
C ARG A 2 51.79 9.70 -64.31
N LYS A 3 52.75 10.65 -64.11
CA LYS A 3 52.86 11.37 -62.83
C LYS A 3 51.71 12.38 -62.60
N ALA A 4 51.28 13.12 -63.59
CA ALA A 4 50.24 14.13 -63.50
C ALA A 4 48.83 13.54 -63.24
N ALA A 5 48.54 12.30 -63.69
CA ALA A 5 47.27 11.60 -63.39
C ALA A 5 47.23 11.14 -61.94
N ARG A 6 48.35 10.74 -61.37
CA ARG A 6 48.45 10.24 -59.96
C ARG A 6 48.27 11.36 -58.97
N ASP A 7 48.72 12.59 -59.26
CA ASP A 7 48.52 13.75 -58.37
C ASP A 7 47.04 14.22 -58.34
N LYS A 8 46.28 14.08 -59.42
CA LYS A 8 44.86 14.37 -59.48
C LYS A 8 44.02 13.36 -58.73
N GLU A 9 44.38 12.09 -58.71
CA GLU A 9 43.70 11.05 -57.92
C GLU A 9 43.92 11.21 -56.39
N GLN A 10 45.12 11.63 -56.00
CA GLN A 10 45.43 11.89 -54.58
C GLN A 10 44.64 13.07 -54.04
N GLY A 11 44.38 14.10 -54.80
CA GLY A 11 43.56 15.23 -54.42
C GLY A 11 42.10 14.86 -54.24
N PHE A 12 41.52 13.98 -55.04
CA PHE A 12 40.18 13.49 -54.95
C PHE A 12 39.96 12.60 -53.70
N VAL A 13 40.88 11.70 -53.42
CA VAL A 13 40.83 10.83 -52.20
C VAL A 13 40.85 11.67 -50.95
N LEU A 14 41.64 12.73 -50.88
CA LEU A 14 41.69 13.61 -49.68
C LEU A 14 40.36 14.30 -49.43
N VAL A 15 39.67 14.78 -50.46
CA VAL A 15 38.34 15.39 -50.35
C VAL A 15 37.30 14.37 -49.85
N VAL A 16 37.29 13.16 -50.42
CA VAL A 16 36.38 12.08 -50.03
C VAL A 16 36.60 11.70 -48.55
N VAL A 17 37.87 11.52 -48.16
CA VAL A 17 38.19 11.20 -46.74
C VAL A 17 37.77 12.33 -45.81
N ALA A 18 37.96 13.60 -46.16
CA ALA A 18 37.52 14.72 -45.36
C ALA A 18 35.98 14.77 -45.16
N VAL A 19 35.23 14.51 -46.24
CA VAL A 19 33.75 14.46 -46.16
C VAL A 19 33.29 13.28 -45.31
N LEU A 20 33.92 12.11 -45.47
CA LEU A 20 33.59 10.93 -44.63
C LEU A 20 33.90 11.16 -43.16
N LEU A 21 35.01 11.83 -42.80
CA LEU A 21 35.34 12.19 -41.42
C LEU A 21 34.32 13.17 -40.85
N LEU A 22 33.91 14.19 -41.60
CA LEU A 22 32.85 15.10 -41.17
C LEU A 22 31.54 14.37 -40.93
N ALA A 23 31.15 13.45 -41.79
CA ALA A 23 29.96 12.66 -41.60
C ALA A 23 30.06 11.77 -40.36
N LEU A 24 31.19 11.10 -40.13
CA LEU A 24 31.41 10.29 -38.93
C LEU A 24 31.34 11.12 -37.65
N VAL A 25 31.98 12.28 -37.63
CA VAL A 25 31.92 13.22 -36.49
C VAL A 25 30.47 13.66 -36.24
N GLY A 26 29.72 13.96 -37.31
CA GLY A 26 28.30 14.30 -37.22
C GLY A 26 27.43 13.19 -36.60
N PHE A 27 27.65 11.94 -36.99
CA PHE A 27 26.93 10.80 -36.36
C PHE A 27 27.28 10.60 -34.90
N VAL A 28 28.55 10.70 -34.52
CA VAL A 28 29.00 10.61 -33.14
C VAL A 28 28.38 11.75 -32.30
N ALA A 29 28.40 12.96 -32.82
CA ALA A 29 27.81 14.14 -32.17
C ALA A 29 26.31 13.96 -31.90
N LEU A 30 25.54 13.48 -32.90
CA LEU A 30 24.14 13.17 -32.77
C LEU A 30 23.90 12.06 -31.72
N GLY A 31 24.75 11.02 -31.71
CA GLY A 31 24.67 9.93 -30.74
C GLY A 31 24.85 10.42 -29.28
N VAL A 32 25.80 11.32 -29.06
CA VAL A 32 26.05 11.90 -27.71
C VAL A 32 24.86 12.74 -27.23
N ASP A 33 24.37 13.65 -28.06
CA ASP A 33 23.23 14.51 -27.67
C ASP A 33 21.95 13.69 -27.43
N THR A 34 21.66 12.70 -28.32
CA THR A 34 20.52 11.81 -28.16
C THR A 34 20.63 10.98 -26.88
N GLY A 35 21.81 10.43 -26.58
CA GLY A 35 22.07 9.68 -25.36
C GLY A 35 21.89 10.51 -24.10
N ALA A 36 22.39 11.75 -24.10
CA ALA A 36 22.22 12.68 -22.97
C ALA A 36 20.75 13.04 -22.74
N LEU A 37 20.00 13.37 -23.80
CA LEU A 37 18.58 13.68 -23.72
C LEU A 37 17.73 12.48 -23.26
N TYR A 38 18.08 11.27 -23.72
CA TYR A 38 17.43 10.05 -23.26
C TYR A 38 17.66 9.80 -21.76
N SER A 39 18.89 9.95 -21.30
CA SER A 39 19.22 9.83 -19.87
C SER A 39 18.50 10.88 -19.02
N ALA A 40 18.42 12.12 -19.51
CA ALA A 40 17.70 13.19 -18.84
C ALA A 40 16.19 12.91 -18.78
N ARG A 41 15.60 12.36 -19.85
CA ARG A 41 14.21 11.95 -19.87
C ARG A 41 13.92 10.83 -18.86
N THR A 42 14.80 9.83 -18.76
CA THR A 42 14.67 8.76 -17.76
C THR A 42 14.74 9.31 -16.35
N SER A 43 15.72 10.18 -16.07
CA SER A 43 15.85 10.83 -14.75
C SER A 43 14.65 11.70 -14.39
N ALA A 44 14.10 12.47 -15.35
CA ALA A 44 12.90 13.26 -15.14
C ALA A 44 11.67 12.37 -14.88
N GLN A 45 11.56 11.23 -15.57
CA GLN A 45 10.47 10.27 -15.37
C GLN A 45 10.53 9.65 -13.97
N GLU A 46 11.72 9.28 -13.49
CA GLU A 46 11.89 8.76 -12.12
C GLU A 46 11.40 9.76 -11.06
N VAL A 47 11.67 11.05 -11.26
CA VAL A 47 11.17 12.11 -10.37
C VAL A 47 9.66 12.24 -10.45
N ALA A 48 9.09 12.26 -11.66
CA ALA A 48 7.64 12.35 -11.86
C ALA A 48 6.91 11.17 -11.22
N ASP A 49 7.44 9.95 -11.40
CA ASP A 49 6.89 8.71 -10.83
C ASP A 49 6.94 8.75 -9.29
N ALA A 50 8.08 9.12 -8.71
CA ALA A 50 8.23 9.24 -7.26
C ALA A 50 7.30 10.30 -6.67
N ALA A 51 7.17 11.46 -7.32
CA ALA A 51 6.29 12.53 -6.89
C ALA A 51 4.80 12.14 -6.99
N ALA A 52 4.40 11.48 -8.09
CA ALA A 52 3.04 11.00 -8.27
C ALA A 52 2.66 9.96 -7.19
N LEU A 53 3.56 9.03 -6.88
CA LEU A 53 3.36 8.03 -5.82
C LEU A 53 3.23 8.69 -4.45
N ALA A 54 4.08 9.66 -4.11
CA ALA A 54 4.01 10.39 -2.85
C ALA A 54 2.70 11.17 -2.70
N GLY A 55 2.26 11.82 -3.78
CA GLY A 55 0.97 12.50 -3.82
C GLY A 55 -0.21 11.53 -3.65
N ALA A 56 -0.21 10.41 -4.37
CA ALA A 56 -1.26 9.40 -4.26
C ALA A 56 -1.32 8.77 -2.87
N PHE A 57 -0.18 8.54 -2.22
CA PHE A 57 -0.11 8.02 -0.85
C PHE A 57 -0.85 8.89 0.16
N SER A 58 -0.95 10.21 -0.08
CA SER A 58 -1.69 11.15 0.77
C SER A 58 -3.17 10.80 0.88
N TYR A 59 -3.78 10.20 -0.15
CA TYR A 59 -5.18 9.79 -0.11
C TYR A 59 -5.45 8.67 0.89
N ILE A 60 -4.42 7.87 1.22
CA ILE A 60 -4.50 6.78 2.18
C ILE A 60 -4.18 7.28 3.59
N ASN A 61 -3.14 8.10 3.72
CA ASN A 61 -2.53 8.43 5.01
C ASN A 61 -3.00 9.78 5.61
N THR A 62 -3.74 10.60 4.86
CA THR A 62 -4.23 11.89 5.37
C THR A 62 -5.57 11.70 6.07
N PRO A 63 -5.71 12.20 7.34
CA PRO A 63 -6.99 12.16 8.04
C PRO A 63 -8.11 12.81 7.23
N SER A 64 -9.34 12.28 7.34
CA SER A 64 -10.51 12.72 6.57
C SER A 64 -10.89 14.19 6.75
N VAL A 65 -10.43 14.83 7.82
CA VAL A 65 -10.67 16.25 8.14
C VAL A 65 -9.74 17.22 7.44
N VAL A 66 -8.70 16.71 6.76
CA VAL A 66 -7.71 17.54 6.04
C VAL A 66 -8.07 17.54 4.56
N ASP A 67 -7.83 18.68 3.88
CA ASP A 67 -7.97 18.77 2.43
C ASP A 67 -6.99 17.82 1.74
N LYS A 68 -7.53 16.70 1.26
CA LYS A 68 -6.74 15.65 0.59
C LYS A 68 -6.08 16.12 -0.70
N ALA A 69 -6.70 17.06 -1.42
CA ALA A 69 -6.10 17.62 -2.63
C ALA A 69 -4.86 18.46 -2.29
N ALA A 70 -4.96 19.31 -1.25
CA ALA A 70 -3.83 20.09 -0.79
C ALA A 70 -2.68 19.21 -0.26
N ALA A 71 -3.00 18.18 0.53
CA ALA A 71 -2.01 17.23 1.03
C ALA A 71 -1.32 16.47 -0.10
N ALA A 72 -2.08 15.99 -1.08
CA ALA A 72 -1.53 15.27 -2.24
C ALA A 72 -0.62 16.17 -3.08
N THR A 73 -1.02 17.43 -3.30
CA THR A 73 -0.22 18.42 -4.02
C THR A 73 1.06 18.75 -3.23
N GLY A 74 0.96 18.98 -1.92
CA GLY A 74 2.10 19.29 -1.07
C GLY A 74 3.15 18.19 -1.07
N ASN A 75 2.75 16.96 -0.83
CA ASN A 75 3.68 15.82 -0.78
C ASN A 75 4.31 15.52 -2.15
N ALA A 76 3.54 15.66 -3.24
CA ALA A 76 4.09 15.49 -4.58
C ALA A 76 5.14 16.56 -4.89
N LEU A 77 4.86 17.83 -4.59
CA LEU A 77 5.80 18.92 -4.78
C LEU A 77 7.05 18.76 -3.92
N GLU A 78 6.90 18.40 -2.65
CA GLU A 78 8.03 18.17 -1.75
C GLU A 78 8.99 17.12 -2.32
N VAL A 79 8.48 15.99 -2.80
CA VAL A 79 9.30 14.96 -3.41
C VAL A 79 9.94 15.43 -4.71
N ALA A 80 9.20 16.10 -5.59
CA ALA A 80 9.75 16.60 -6.84
C ALA A 80 10.90 17.61 -6.62
N LEU A 81 10.71 18.58 -5.71
CA LEU A 81 11.67 19.63 -5.46
C LEU A 81 12.92 19.16 -4.70
N ASN A 82 12.81 18.06 -3.95
CA ASN A 82 13.96 17.43 -3.28
C ASN A 82 14.78 16.51 -4.19
N ASN A 83 14.36 16.33 -5.44
CA ASN A 83 15.05 15.53 -6.44
C ASN A 83 15.74 16.38 -7.52
N THR A 84 16.54 15.75 -8.35
CA THR A 84 17.29 16.42 -9.43
C THR A 84 17.12 15.66 -10.74
N VAL A 85 17.17 16.38 -11.87
CA VAL A 85 17.27 15.78 -13.21
C VAL A 85 18.69 15.99 -13.72
N MET A 86 19.43 14.91 -13.93
CA MET A 86 20.85 14.95 -14.31
C MET A 86 21.72 15.85 -13.39
N GLY A 87 21.41 15.86 -12.06
CA GLY A 87 22.10 16.68 -11.08
C GLY A 87 21.65 18.16 -11.02
N LYS A 88 20.70 18.57 -11.87
CA LYS A 88 20.12 19.91 -11.84
C LYS A 88 18.87 19.90 -10.96
N PRO A 89 18.77 20.78 -9.94
CA PRO A 89 17.56 20.93 -9.14
C PRO A 89 16.36 21.31 -9.98
N ILE A 90 15.19 20.84 -9.59
CA ILE A 90 13.92 21.15 -10.25
C ILE A 90 13.33 22.40 -9.59
N ALA A 91 12.89 23.37 -10.39
CA ALA A 91 12.22 24.54 -9.89
C ALA A 91 10.71 24.31 -9.74
N LEU A 92 10.07 25.04 -8.84
CA LEU A 92 8.62 24.93 -8.63
C LEU A 92 7.80 25.20 -9.91
N ALA A 93 8.30 26.11 -10.76
CA ALA A 93 7.66 26.44 -12.04
C ALA A 93 7.72 25.30 -13.07
N ASP A 94 8.61 24.33 -12.86
CA ASP A 94 8.84 23.19 -13.75
C ASP A 94 8.02 21.95 -13.36
N VAL A 95 7.19 22.05 -12.29
CA VAL A 95 6.37 20.95 -11.80
C VAL A 95 4.90 21.36 -11.77
N THR A 96 4.08 20.56 -12.43
CA THR A 96 2.62 20.71 -12.36
C THR A 96 2.02 19.46 -11.70
N VAL A 97 1.25 19.66 -10.62
CA VAL A 97 0.56 18.58 -9.90
C VAL A 97 -0.94 18.74 -10.07
N THR A 98 -1.59 17.71 -10.57
CA THR A 98 -3.05 17.66 -10.77
C THR A 98 -3.64 16.56 -9.91
N PRO A 99 -4.23 16.88 -8.73
CA PRO A 99 -4.91 15.92 -7.87
C PRO A 99 -6.33 15.66 -8.35
N ASP A 100 -6.71 14.39 -8.44
CA ASP A 100 -8.08 13.91 -8.67
C ASP A 100 -8.55 13.15 -7.43
N VAL A 101 -9.28 13.85 -6.56
CA VAL A 101 -9.73 13.32 -5.27
C VAL A 101 -10.76 12.20 -5.46
N LEU A 102 -11.63 12.30 -6.49
CA LEU A 102 -12.70 11.32 -6.73
C LEU A 102 -12.12 9.96 -7.13
N ASN A 103 -11.16 9.97 -8.02
CA ASN A 103 -10.50 8.75 -8.50
C ASN A 103 -9.23 8.41 -7.71
N ARG A 104 -8.89 9.18 -6.66
CA ARG A 104 -7.66 9.03 -5.85
C ARG A 104 -6.40 8.98 -6.69
N ARG A 105 -6.34 9.78 -7.73
CA ARG A 105 -5.21 9.88 -8.66
C ARG A 105 -4.45 11.17 -8.46
N VAL A 106 -3.17 11.10 -8.69
CA VAL A 106 -2.31 12.28 -8.78
C VAL A 106 -1.50 12.17 -10.06
N THR A 107 -1.64 13.17 -10.91
CA THR A 107 -0.81 13.32 -12.11
C THR A 107 0.22 14.40 -11.87
N VAL A 108 1.47 14.06 -12.11
CA VAL A 108 2.60 14.99 -11.99
C VAL A 108 3.27 15.11 -13.35
N GLU A 109 3.42 16.34 -13.80
CA GLU A 109 4.21 16.69 -14.98
C GLU A 109 5.49 17.41 -14.52
N VAL A 110 6.61 16.95 -15.02
CA VAL A 110 7.93 17.54 -14.77
C VAL A 110 8.53 17.99 -16.08
N THR A 111 8.91 19.26 -16.15
CA THR A 111 9.61 19.86 -17.28
C THR A 111 11.06 20.17 -16.88
N SER A 112 11.99 19.85 -17.75
CA SER A 112 13.41 20.14 -17.51
C SER A 112 14.10 20.59 -18.78
N GLU A 113 14.85 21.67 -18.68
CA GLU A 113 15.65 22.19 -19.76
C GLU A 113 17.08 21.64 -19.67
N GLN A 114 17.51 20.91 -20.71
CA GLN A 114 18.81 20.24 -20.76
C GLN A 114 19.70 20.86 -21.85
N PRO A 115 21.00 21.04 -21.59
CA PRO A 115 21.90 21.57 -22.59
C PRO A 115 22.13 20.57 -23.73
N THR A 116 22.24 21.08 -24.95
CA THR A 116 22.72 20.33 -26.10
C THR A 116 24.20 20.61 -26.29
N TYR A 117 24.99 19.59 -26.61
CA TYR A 117 26.43 19.71 -26.74
C TYR A 117 26.87 20.02 -28.19
N PHE A 118 26.41 19.23 -29.12
CA PHE A 118 26.75 19.35 -30.53
C PHE A 118 25.59 19.93 -31.36
N ALA A 119 24.36 19.59 -31.01
CA ALA A 119 23.16 20.09 -31.69
C ALA A 119 22.99 21.60 -31.54
N ARG A 120 23.63 22.22 -30.57
CA ARG A 120 23.64 23.68 -30.37
C ARG A 120 24.15 24.46 -31.57
N ALA A 121 25.00 23.84 -32.36
CA ALA A 121 25.54 24.49 -33.57
C ALA A 121 24.49 24.62 -34.70
N ILE A 122 23.38 23.85 -34.63
CA ILE A 122 22.37 23.76 -35.69
C ILE A 122 20.98 24.11 -35.16
N TRP A 123 20.61 23.65 -33.93
CA TRP A 123 19.24 23.72 -33.41
C TRP A 123 19.03 24.57 -32.16
N GLY A 124 20.06 24.97 -31.48
CA GLY A 124 19.95 25.77 -30.25
C GLY A 124 20.67 25.18 -29.05
N ASN A 125 20.79 25.99 -27.99
CA ASN A 125 21.65 25.70 -26.84
C ASN A 125 21.04 24.69 -25.85
N SER A 126 19.74 24.48 -25.89
CA SER A 126 19.00 23.60 -24.97
C SER A 126 17.84 22.90 -25.64
N ALA A 127 17.41 21.81 -25.04
CA ALA A 127 16.21 21.08 -25.39
C ALA A 127 15.33 20.91 -24.14
N THR A 128 14.04 21.15 -24.27
CA THR A 128 13.06 20.97 -23.20
C THR A 128 12.55 19.54 -23.24
N ILE A 129 12.58 18.90 -22.07
CA ILE A 129 12.03 17.55 -21.83
C ILE A 129 10.83 17.71 -20.91
N THR A 130 9.68 17.20 -21.33
CA THR A 130 8.49 17.10 -20.50
C THR A 130 8.10 15.63 -20.35
N VAL A 131 7.84 15.21 -19.13
CA VAL A 131 7.39 13.87 -18.76
C VAL A 131 6.20 13.95 -17.84
N THR A 132 5.36 12.94 -17.88
CA THR A 132 4.15 12.88 -17.06
C THR A 132 4.05 11.52 -16.42
N ALA A 133 3.72 11.48 -15.12
CA ALA A 133 3.43 10.28 -14.36
C ALA A 133 2.07 10.39 -13.69
N THR A 134 1.37 9.28 -13.57
CA THR A 134 0.10 9.21 -12.84
C THR A 134 0.16 8.03 -11.89
N ALA A 135 -0.11 8.29 -10.61
CA ALA A 135 -0.27 7.26 -9.60
C ALA A 135 -1.70 7.30 -9.05
N GLU A 136 -2.21 6.14 -8.72
CA GLU A 136 -3.53 5.95 -8.12
C GLU A 136 -3.35 5.27 -6.76
N ALA A 137 -3.93 5.87 -5.71
CA ALA A 137 -4.10 5.18 -4.46
C ALA A 137 -5.26 4.19 -4.63
N ALA A 138 -4.96 2.89 -4.61
CA ALA A 138 -6.01 1.90 -4.60
C ALA A 138 -7.04 2.27 -3.51
N ALA A 139 -8.32 2.25 -3.84
CA ALA A 139 -9.37 2.22 -2.84
C ALA A 139 -8.99 1.12 -1.85
N ASN A 140 -9.23 1.35 -0.54
CA ASN A 140 -8.94 0.40 0.54
C ASN A 140 -9.00 -1.01 0.02
N ALA A 141 -7.99 -1.82 0.31
CA ALA A 141 -7.88 -3.17 -0.25
C ALA A 141 -9.26 -3.82 -0.20
N THR A 142 -9.86 -4.08 -1.35
CA THR A 142 -11.20 -4.69 -1.46
C THR A 142 -11.21 -6.10 -0.89
N GLY A 143 -10.04 -6.60 -0.49
CA GLY A 143 -9.84 -7.90 0.10
C GLY A 143 -8.39 -8.14 0.51
N SER A 144 -8.15 -9.26 1.17
CA SER A 144 -6.83 -9.70 1.60
C SER A 144 -6.66 -11.20 1.38
N SER A 145 -5.47 -11.62 1.02
CA SER A 145 -5.02 -13.00 1.10
C SER A 145 -4.36 -13.26 2.44
N CYS A 146 -4.20 -14.51 2.82
CA CYS A 146 -3.57 -14.87 4.10
C CYS A 146 -4.28 -14.30 5.33
N VAL A 147 -5.60 -14.30 5.31
CA VAL A 147 -6.44 -13.83 6.40
C VAL A 147 -6.55 -14.92 7.47
N ARG A 148 -6.45 -14.55 8.74
CA ARG A 148 -6.69 -15.49 9.85
C ARG A 148 -8.19 -15.66 10.08
N PRO A 149 -8.64 -16.85 10.48
CA PRO A 149 -10.05 -17.16 10.64
C PRO A 149 -10.62 -16.57 11.93
N TRP A 150 -10.39 -15.28 12.17
CA TRP A 150 -10.80 -14.53 13.35
C TRP A 150 -11.67 -13.34 12.95
N PHE A 151 -12.96 -13.39 13.23
CA PHE A 151 -13.83 -12.24 13.02
C PHE A 151 -13.74 -11.27 14.19
N ILE A 152 -13.13 -10.13 13.91
CA ILE A 152 -12.95 -9.06 14.88
C ILE A 152 -14.19 -8.16 14.83
N PRO A 153 -14.89 -7.93 15.97
CA PRO A 153 -16.00 -7.01 15.97
C PRO A 153 -15.52 -5.57 15.72
N ASN A 154 -16.24 -4.84 14.92
CA ASN A 154 -15.97 -3.42 14.65
C ASN A 154 -15.96 -2.57 15.93
N THR A 155 -16.57 -3.08 17.00
CA THR A 155 -16.68 -2.47 18.33
C THR A 155 -15.69 -3.05 19.36
N ILE A 156 -14.64 -3.74 18.95
CA ILE A 156 -13.71 -4.49 19.84
C ILE A 156 -13.12 -3.65 20.97
N PHE A 157 -13.00 -2.33 20.78
CA PHE A 157 -12.48 -1.38 21.77
C PHE A 157 -13.57 -0.52 22.42
N ALA A 158 -14.84 -0.76 22.14
CA ALA A 158 -15.93 -0.01 22.77
C ALA A 158 -15.90 -0.22 24.29
N THR A 159 -15.98 0.87 25.05
CA THR A 159 -15.86 0.85 26.51
C THR A 159 -17.15 0.45 27.22
N ASN A 160 -18.30 0.51 26.54
CA ASN A 160 -19.60 0.10 27.03
C ASN A 160 -20.15 -1.04 26.19
N PRO A 161 -19.93 -2.29 26.57
CA PRO A 161 -20.60 -3.43 25.98
C PRO A 161 -21.83 -3.83 26.84
N PRO A 162 -22.85 -4.38 26.20
CA PRO A 162 -23.12 -4.23 24.77
C PRO A 162 -23.48 -2.78 24.49
N CYS A 163 -23.23 -2.29 23.27
CA CYS A 163 -23.67 -0.96 22.86
C CYS A 163 -25.17 -0.79 23.23
N ALA A 164 -25.46 -0.24 24.40
CA ALA A 164 -26.77 -0.31 25.03
C ALA A 164 -27.83 0.59 24.38
N ALA A 165 -27.47 1.33 23.37
CA ALA A 165 -28.36 2.02 22.44
C ALA A 165 -27.50 2.64 21.36
N ARG A 166 -27.54 2.07 20.15
CA ARG A 166 -26.72 2.46 18.96
C ARG A 166 -25.25 2.54 19.31
N CYS A 167 -24.48 1.61 18.73
CA CYS A 167 -23.03 1.80 18.62
C CYS A 167 -22.82 3.19 18.04
N ASP A 168 -22.37 4.12 18.86
CA ASP A 168 -22.05 5.46 18.41
C ASP A 168 -21.04 5.29 17.25
N PRO A 169 -21.31 5.82 16.06
CA PRO A 169 -20.35 5.79 14.96
C PRO A 169 -18.95 6.22 15.38
N GLY A 170 -18.84 7.04 16.43
CA GLY A 170 -17.58 7.45 17.04
C GLY A 170 -16.79 6.35 17.75
N GLN A 171 -17.34 5.15 17.96
CA GLN A 171 -16.65 4.02 18.63
C GLN A 171 -16.38 2.82 17.69
N LEU A 172 -16.69 2.94 16.42
CA LEU A 172 -16.38 1.94 15.42
C LEU A 172 -14.93 2.08 14.92
N LEU A 173 -14.29 0.97 14.61
CA LEU A 173 -12.96 0.99 13.97
C LEU A 173 -13.04 1.48 12.52
N VAL A 174 -14.08 1.01 11.82
CA VAL A 174 -14.34 1.29 10.41
C VAL A 174 -15.78 1.81 10.29
N ASP A 175 -16.00 2.84 9.49
CA ASP A 175 -17.37 3.24 9.09
C ASP A 175 -17.77 2.40 7.88
N PRO A 176 -18.66 1.39 8.04
CA PRO A 176 -19.07 0.51 6.97
C PRO A 176 -20.10 1.16 6.02
N ARG A 177 -20.61 2.36 6.36
CA ARG A 177 -21.58 3.10 5.53
C ARG A 177 -20.89 3.94 4.44
N ALA A 178 -19.58 4.19 4.62
CA ALA A 178 -18.81 4.84 3.59
C ALA A 178 -18.53 3.86 2.45
N ASP A 179 -18.59 4.33 1.22
CA ASP A 179 -18.21 3.56 0.03
C ASP A 179 -16.96 4.17 -0.61
N PRO A 180 -15.81 3.49 -0.54
CA PRO A 180 -15.53 2.28 0.24
C PRO A 180 -15.49 2.54 1.77
N PRO A 181 -15.61 1.50 2.62
CA PRO A 181 -15.49 1.63 4.07
C PRO A 181 -14.19 2.32 4.48
N VAL A 182 -14.26 3.24 5.44
CA VAL A 182 -13.11 4.05 5.88
C VAL A 182 -12.81 3.84 7.36
N VAL A 183 -11.52 3.90 7.73
CA VAL A 183 -11.11 3.87 9.13
C VAL A 183 -11.59 5.16 9.82
N THR A 184 -12.24 5.03 10.97
CA THR A 184 -12.74 6.18 11.75
C THR A 184 -11.62 6.87 12.53
N ALA A 185 -11.87 8.09 13.03
CA ALA A 185 -10.93 8.76 13.94
C ALA A 185 -10.68 7.92 15.21
N PHE A 186 -11.70 7.21 15.71
CA PHE A 186 -11.55 6.28 16.83
C PHE A 186 -10.66 5.09 16.46
N GLY A 187 -10.85 4.50 15.28
CA GLY A 187 -10.01 3.43 14.76
C GLY A 187 -8.53 3.83 14.65
N GLU A 188 -8.27 5.05 14.17
CA GLU A 188 -6.92 5.61 14.11
C GLU A 188 -6.26 5.72 15.50
N MET A 189 -7.03 6.15 16.52
CA MET A 189 -6.53 6.23 17.90
C MET A 189 -6.24 4.86 18.54
N GLN A 190 -6.80 3.76 18.02
CA GLN A 190 -6.53 2.41 18.53
C GLN A 190 -5.25 1.80 17.96
N LYS A 191 -4.69 2.37 16.91
CA LYS A 191 -3.39 1.92 16.34
C LYS A 191 -2.32 1.89 17.43
N LYS A 192 -1.47 0.88 17.39
CA LYS A 192 -0.35 0.66 18.34
C LYS A 192 -0.74 0.32 19.78
N LYS A 193 -2.03 0.25 20.12
CA LYS A 193 -2.45 -0.22 21.45
C LYS A 193 -2.28 -1.72 21.60
N THR A 194 -1.83 -2.15 22.77
CA THR A 194 -1.75 -3.56 23.14
C THR A 194 -2.99 -3.97 23.91
N PHE A 195 -3.59 -5.09 23.54
CA PHE A 195 -4.76 -5.64 24.22
C PHE A 195 -4.75 -7.16 24.16
N LEU A 196 -5.57 -7.79 24.97
CA LEU A 196 -5.79 -9.23 24.98
C LEU A 196 -6.90 -9.58 23.99
N LEU A 197 -6.60 -10.52 23.09
CA LEU A 197 -7.58 -11.07 22.15
C LEU A 197 -7.99 -12.47 22.58
N LYS A 198 -9.31 -12.74 22.72
CA LYS A 198 -9.84 -14.01 23.20
C LYS A 198 -10.97 -14.52 22.30
N PRO A 199 -10.92 -15.80 21.87
CA PRO A 199 -12.04 -16.39 21.14
C PRO A 199 -13.29 -16.52 22.02
N GLN A 200 -14.45 -16.27 21.42
CA GLN A 200 -15.75 -16.34 22.08
C GLN A 200 -16.68 -17.33 21.36
N SER A 201 -17.57 -17.96 22.09
CA SER A 201 -18.65 -18.76 21.52
C SER A 201 -19.74 -17.85 20.92
N PRO A 202 -20.32 -18.18 19.75
CA PRO A 202 -21.40 -17.38 19.18
C PRO A 202 -22.70 -17.41 20.00
N GLN A 203 -22.81 -18.31 20.97
CA GLN A 203 -23.97 -18.37 21.88
C GLN A 203 -23.87 -17.34 23.03
N ASP A 204 -22.70 -16.78 23.27
CA ASP A 204 -22.47 -15.83 24.33
C ASP A 204 -22.32 -14.43 23.74
N ALA A 205 -22.77 -13.41 24.48
CA ALA A 205 -22.55 -12.01 24.07
C ALA A 205 -21.08 -11.71 23.96
N ILE A 206 -20.70 -11.04 22.87
CA ILE A 206 -19.31 -10.67 22.63
C ILE A 206 -18.94 -9.47 23.52
N ALA A 207 -17.81 -9.56 24.19
CA ALA A 207 -17.26 -8.50 25.05
C ALA A 207 -16.01 -7.86 24.40
N PRO A 208 -15.55 -6.69 24.88
CA PRO A 208 -14.31 -6.09 24.39
C PRO A 208 -13.12 -7.05 24.45
N GLY A 209 -12.32 -7.06 23.40
CA GLY A 209 -11.19 -7.99 23.27
C GLY A 209 -11.57 -9.41 22.84
N GLN A 210 -12.84 -9.67 22.52
CA GLN A 210 -13.29 -10.99 22.06
C GLN A 210 -13.55 -11.00 20.56
N PHE A 211 -13.39 -12.18 19.93
CA PHE A 211 -13.63 -12.42 18.49
C PHE A 211 -14.34 -13.76 18.28
N TYR A 212 -14.99 -13.91 17.15
CA TYR A 212 -15.53 -15.18 16.72
C TYR A 212 -14.57 -15.93 15.78
N ALA A 213 -14.45 -17.25 15.98
CA ALA A 213 -13.83 -18.12 15.01
C ALA A 213 -14.76 -18.29 13.81
N ILE A 214 -14.20 -18.22 12.59
CA ILE A 214 -14.98 -18.34 11.36
C ILE A 214 -14.46 -19.44 10.45
N ASP A 215 -15.34 -19.90 9.59
CA ASP A 215 -15.07 -20.91 8.57
C ASP A 215 -14.60 -20.22 7.27
N ILE A 216 -13.33 -20.28 6.98
CA ILE A 216 -12.73 -19.84 5.71
C ILE A 216 -11.90 -21.00 5.17
N PRO A 217 -12.25 -21.61 4.05
CA PRO A 217 -13.22 -21.26 3.00
C PRO A 217 -14.61 -21.96 3.04
N ASN A 218 -15.31 -22.04 4.14
CA ASN A 218 -16.64 -22.60 4.30
C ASN A 218 -16.77 -24.14 4.25
N ASP A 219 -15.70 -24.86 4.62
CA ASP A 219 -15.70 -26.33 4.70
C ASP A 219 -14.85 -26.87 5.86
N MET A 220 -14.61 -26.04 6.89
CA MET A 220 -13.64 -26.33 7.94
C MET A 220 -14.15 -27.29 9.02
N ASN A 221 -13.31 -28.28 9.33
CA ASN A 221 -13.32 -28.99 10.61
C ASN A 221 -12.40 -28.28 11.63
N GLY A 222 -12.28 -28.81 12.84
CA GLY A 222 -11.47 -28.20 13.91
C GLY A 222 -9.96 -28.15 13.63
N ASP A 223 -9.45 -29.12 12.86
CA ASP A 223 -8.04 -29.21 12.50
C ASP A 223 -7.71 -28.19 11.40
N ASP A 224 -8.62 -27.97 10.45
CA ASP A 224 -8.47 -26.96 9.41
C ASP A 224 -8.44 -25.54 9.98
N TYR A 225 -9.26 -25.26 10.98
CA TYR A 225 -9.22 -23.98 11.69
C TYR A 225 -7.84 -23.72 12.31
N ARG A 226 -7.25 -24.71 13.01
CA ARG A 226 -5.90 -24.61 13.58
C ARG A 226 -4.86 -24.40 12.48
N ASN A 227 -4.93 -25.19 11.41
CA ASN A 227 -4.00 -25.10 10.30
C ASN A 227 -4.07 -23.73 9.62
N ASN A 228 -5.27 -23.18 9.42
CA ASN A 228 -5.47 -21.86 8.81
C ASN A 228 -4.96 -20.70 9.68
N ILE A 229 -4.85 -20.88 11.00
CA ILE A 229 -4.12 -19.95 11.86
C ILE A 229 -2.61 -20.06 11.60
N GLY A 230 -2.05 -21.27 11.54
CA GLY A 230 -0.62 -21.49 11.37
C GLY A 230 -0.10 -21.12 9.96
N THR A 231 -0.82 -21.50 8.91
CA THR A 231 -0.33 -21.45 7.53
C THR A 231 -0.99 -20.41 6.62
N CYS A 232 -2.00 -19.73 7.04
CA CYS A 232 -2.93 -18.92 6.25
C CYS A 232 -3.95 -19.73 5.41
N THR A 233 -5.11 -19.10 5.21
CA THR A 233 -6.06 -19.57 4.20
C THR A 233 -5.54 -19.18 2.81
N ASN A 234 -5.71 -20.05 1.83
CA ASN A 234 -5.43 -19.74 0.43
C ASN A 234 -6.56 -18.91 -0.23
N ALA A 235 -7.64 -18.63 0.51
CA ALA A 235 -8.76 -17.86 0.01
C ALA A 235 -8.43 -16.37 -0.02
N PHE A 236 -8.85 -15.69 -1.07
CA PHE A 236 -8.85 -14.24 -1.12
C PHE A 236 -10.18 -13.74 -0.55
N VAL A 237 -10.14 -13.17 0.65
CA VAL A 237 -11.29 -12.63 1.38
C VAL A 237 -11.54 -11.19 0.97
N ARG A 238 -12.76 -10.86 0.58
CA ARG A 238 -13.17 -9.50 0.14
C ARG A 238 -14.06 -8.84 1.18
N CYS A 239 -14.08 -7.51 1.16
CA CYS A 239 -15.16 -6.77 1.79
C CYS A 239 -16.49 -7.21 1.16
N SER A 240 -17.51 -7.35 1.99
CA SER A 240 -18.84 -7.89 1.65
C SER A 240 -18.94 -9.42 1.49
N ASP A 241 -17.83 -10.17 1.53
CA ASP A 241 -17.92 -11.64 1.63
C ASP A 241 -18.54 -12.01 2.97
N SER A 242 -19.33 -13.10 2.97
CA SER A 242 -19.97 -13.67 4.17
C SER A 242 -19.29 -14.95 4.60
N TYR A 243 -19.09 -15.11 5.90
CA TYR A 243 -18.53 -16.33 6.48
C TYR A 243 -19.33 -16.78 7.70
N SER A 244 -19.50 -18.09 7.81
CA SER A 244 -20.18 -18.71 8.95
C SER A 244 -19.31 -18.66 10.20
N VAL A 245 -19.91 -18.31 11.33
CA VAL A 245 -19.26 -18.39 12.64
C VAL A 245 -19.21 -19.84 13.11
N LEU A 246 -18.03 -20.31 13.49
CA LEU A 246 -17.84 -21.66 14.03
C LEU A 246 -18.44 -21.79 15.43
N THR A 247 -19.14 -22.87 15.69
CA THR A 247 -19.72 -23.16 16.99
C THR A 247 -18.67 -23.53 18.05
N GLY A 248 -18.96 -23.19 19.29
CA GLY A 248 -18.13 -23.50 20.46
C GLY A 248 -16.93 -22.57 20.64
N ASN A 249 -16.40 -22.60 21.85
CA ASN A 249 -15.22 -21.82 22.21
C ASN A 249 -13.94 -22.51 21.69
N ARG A 250 -13.29 -21.92 20.72
CA ARG A 250 -12.11 -22.48 20.01
C ARG A 250 -10.78 -22.12 20.69
N VAL A 251 -10.73 -21.95 22.01
CA VAL A 251 -9.50 -21.54 22.75
C VAL A 251 -8.35 -22.51 22.49
N GLY A 252 -8.55 -23.81 22.64
CA GLY A 252 -7.50 -24.82 22.43
C GLY A 252 -6.91 -24.78 21.02
N PRO A 253 -7.71 -24.96 19.95
CA PRO A 253 -7.24 -24.85 18.58
C PRO A 253 -6.60 -23.50 18.24
N THR A 254 -7.12 -22.38 18.78
CA THR A 254 -6.52 -21.04 18.59
C THR A 254 -5.14 -20.95 19.22
N LYS A 255 -4.97 -21.40 20.47
CA LYS A 255 -3.69 -21.41 21.17
C LYS A 255 -2.64 -22.25 20.42
N LEU A 256 -3.01 -23.44 19.98
CA LEU A 256 -2.14 -24.32 19.21
C LEU A 256 -1.77 -23.72 17.85
N GLY A 257 -2.74 -23.18 17.11
CA GLY A 257 -2.48 -22.54 15.82
C GLY A 257 -1.59 -21.30 15.91
N ILE A 258 -1.75 -20.48 16.95
CA ILE A 258 -0.84 -19.35 17.22
C ILE A 258 0.56 -19.88 17.56
N GLY A 259 0.68 -20.94 18.36
CA GLY A 259 1.96 -21.58 18.66
C GLY A 259 2.65 -22.10 17.40
N ASP A 260 1.90 -22.72 16.50
CA ASP A 260 2.42 -23.21 15.20
C ASP A 260 2.89 -22.01 14.32
N LEU A 261 2.19 -20.88 14.37
CA LEU A 261 2.49 -19.70 13.57
C LEU A 261 3.75 -18.96 14.04
N ILE A 262 3.79 -18.55 15.31
CA ILE A 262 4.82 -17.66 15.80
C ILE A 262 5.99 -18.40 16.49
N GLY A 263 5.79 -19.67 16.84
CA GLY A 263 6.78 -20.46 17.60
C GLY A 263 7.17 -19.74 18.88
N ASP A 264 8.39 -19.19 18.92
CA ASP A 264 8.82 -18.33 20.01
C ASP A 264 8.41 -16.87 19.73
N PRO A 265 7.46 -16.31 20.49
CA PRO A 265 6.96 -14.95 20.28
C PRO A 265 8.02 -13.86 20.50
N SER A 266 9.10 -14.19 21.22
CA SER A 266 10.21 -13.26 21.49
C SER A 266 11.13 -13.04 20.28
N ARG A 267 10.98 -13.80 19.19
CA ARG A 267 11.84 -13.72 18.00
C ARG A 267 11.80 -12.34 17.31
N PHE A 268 10.69 -11.65 17.43
CA PHE A 268 10.50 -10.31 16.83
C PHE A 268 9.99 -9.32 17.87
N THR A 269 10.43 -8.08 17.73
CA THR A 269 9.87 -6.95 18.47
C THR A 269 9.34 -5.92 17.50
N PHE A 270 8.20 -5.33 17.83
CA PHE A 270 7.61 -4.24 17.07
C PHE A 270 8.47 -2.97 17.25
N VAL A 271 8.84 -2.31 16.15
CA VAL A 271 9.54 -1.02 16.16
C VAL A 271 8.56 0.10 15.85
N ASP A 272 7.94 0.06 14.67
CA ASP A 272 6.84 0.94 14.25
C ASP A 272 6.05 0.28 13.10
N GLU A 273 5.09 0.98 12.50
CA GLU A 273 4.28 0.44 11.42
C GLU A 273 5.17 -0.02 10.25
N GLY A 274 5.05 -1.32 9.92
CA GLY A 274 5.81 -1.94 8.85
C GLY A 274 7.27 -2.24 9.18
N ARG A 275 7.75 -1.99 10.42
CA ARG A 275 9.12 -2.30 10.82
C ARG A 275 9.19 -3.15 12.07
N TYR A 276 9.90 -4.26 11.98
CA TYR A 276 10.04 -5.26 13.03
C TYR A 276 11.51 -5.59 13.23
N ARG A 277 11.95 -5.69 14.49
CA ARG A 277 13.32 -6.07 14.81
C ARG A 277 13.37 -7.57 15.09
N ARG A 278 14.18 -8.30 14.34
CA ARG A 278 14.51 -9.68 14.65
C ARG A 278 15.52 -9.71 15.80
N VAL A 279 15.16 -10.40 16.88
CA VAL A 279 15.96 -10.38 18.13
C VAL A 279 17.30 -11.09 17.98
N SER A 280 17.38 -12.15 17.18
CA SER A 280 18.58 -12.97 17.00
C SER A 280 19.79 -12.21 16.44
N ASP A 281 19.57 -11.22 15.57
CA ASP A 281 20.63 -10.45 14.89
C ASP A 281 20.42 -8.93 14.94
N GLY A 282 19.35 -8.47 15.59
CA GLY A 282 19.02 -7.05 15.72
C GLY A 282 18.57 -6.37 14.40
N LYS A 283 18.45 -7.12 13.32
CA LYS A 283 18.09 -6.59 11.99
C LYS A 283 16.64 -6.11 11.95
N ILE A 284 16.42 -4.94 11.34
CA ILE A 284 15.08 -4.41 11.08
C ILE A 284 14.59 -4.96 9.74
N LEU A 285 13.38 -5.49 9.72
CA LEU A 285 12.72 -6.12 8.59
C LEU A 285 11.34 -5.49 8.40
N ASP A 286 10.86 -5.51 7.17
CA ASP A 286 9.53 -5.00 6.80
C ASP A 286 8.44 -6.08 6.92
N ILE A 287 8.81 -7.32 7.19
CA ILE A 287 7.92 -8.47 7.37
C ILE A 287 8.25 -9.20 8.68
N SER A 288 7.23 -9.76 9.32
CA SER A 288 7.35 -10.59 10.52
C SER A 288 6.25 -11.66 10.52
N GLU A 289 6.58 -12.87 10.93
CA GLU A 289 5.62 -13.98 11.14
C GLU A 289 4.56 -13.63 12.21
N ASN A 290 4.90 -12.69 13.12
CA ASN A 290 3.98 -12.22 14.16
C ASN A 290 2.90 -11.27 13.63
N VAL A 291 2.98 -10.84 12.36
CA VAL A 291 1.96 -9.98 11.75
C VAL A 291 0.85 -10.82 11.14
N VAL A 292 -0.37 -10.55 11.55
CA VAL A 292 -1.57 -11.26 11.07
C VAL A 292 -2.62 -10.28 10.60
N VAL A 293 -3.38 -10.69 9.59
CA VAL A 293 -4.55 -9.97 9.09
C VAL A 293 -5.80 -10.72 9.51
N ALA A 294 -6.78 -10.03 10.07
CA ALA A 294 -8.06 -10.60 10.44
C ALA A 294 -9.21 -9.74 9.90
N PRO A 295 -10.31 -10.34 9.42
CA PRO A 295 -11.45 -9.60 8.92
C PRO A 295 -12.23 -8.96 10.07
N ILE A 296 -12.79 -7.79 9.80
CA ILE A 296 -13.68 -7.05 10.70
C ILE A 296 -15.12 -7.27 10.26
N TRP A 297 -16.01 -7.51 11.21
CA TRP A 297 -17.45 -7.59 10.98
C TRP A 297 -18.20 -6.52 11.78
N ASP A 298 -19.39 -6.16 11.30
CA ASP A 298 -20.27 -5.21 11.97
C ASP A 298 -21.71 -5.72 11.90
N ALA A 299 -22.29 -6.04 13.07
CA ALA A 299 -23.64 -6.56 13.13
C ALA A 299 -24.68 -5.53 12.67
N CYS A 300 -24.42 -4.23 12.90
CA CYS A 300 -25.34 -3.17 12.53
C CYS A 300 -25.21 -2.72 11.06
N ALA A 301 -24.18 -3.17 10.34
CA ALA A 301 -24.13 -3.04 8.88
C ALA A 301 -25.11 -3.99 8.19
N LEU A 302 -25.48 -5.08 8.88
CA LEU A 302 -26.49 -6.05 8.46
C LEU A 302 -27.77 -5.75 9.25
N THR A 303 -28.79 -5.24 8.59
CA THR A 303 -30.07 -4.92 9.22
C THR A 303 -30.74 -6.13 9.89
N GLU A 304 -30.31 -7.32 9.57
CA GLU A 304 -30.85 -8.59 10.03
C GLU A 304 -30.44 -8.96 11.48
N TYR A 305 -29.28 -8.45 11.94
CA TYR A 305 -28.74 -8.77 13.26
C TYR A 305 -28.56 -7.53 14.15
N CYS A 306 -29.29 -6.48 13.86
CA CYS A 306 -29.23 -5.25 14.62
C CYS A 306 -30.64 -4.77 14.97
N VAL A 307 -31.02 -4.90 16.23
CA VAL A 307 -32.29 -4.38 16.74
C VAL A 307 -32.00 -3.09 17.52
N ASP A 308 -32.60 -1.99 17.10
CA ASP A 308 -32.40 -0.65 17.69
C ASP A 308 -30.92 -0.22 17.82
N GLY A 309 -30.06 -0.69 16.89
CA GLY A 309 -28.62 -0.40 16.91
C GLY A 309 -27.78 -1.32 17.82
N VAL A 310 -28.39 -2.34 18.40
CA VAL A 310 -27.73 -3.36 19.25
C VAL A 310 -27.59 -4.66 18.45
N PRO A 311 -26.39 -5.29 18.42
CA PRO A 311 -26.23 -6.62 17.85
C PRO A 311 -27.13 -7.63 18.58
N ASP A 312 -28.03 -8.28 17.84
CA ASP A 312 -28.90 -9.37 18.32
C ASP A 312 -28.74 -10.58 17.42
N PHE A 313 -28.06 -11.59 17.91
CA PHE A 313 -27.80 -12.80 17.15
C PHE A 313 -28.81 -13.88 17.51
N PRO A 314 -29.35 -14.61 16.50
CA PRO A 314 -30.26 -15.72 16.76
C PRO A 314 -29.54 -16.81 17.55
N ASN A 315 -30.13 -17.18 18.71
CA ASN A 315 -29.60 -18.22 19.57
C ASN A 315 -29.56 -19.58 18.86
N GLY A 316 -28.40 -20.23 18.86
CA GLY A 316 -28.25 -21.64 18.49
C GLY A 316 -28.11 -21.96 17.00
N THR A 317 -28.01 -20.97 16.12
CA THR A 317 -27.79 -21.15 14.68
C THR A 317 -26.36 -20.73 14.26
N MET A 318 -25.85 -21.32 13.18
CA MET A 318 -24.67 -20.79 12.51
C MET A 318 -25.05 -19.44 11.92
N VAL A 319 -24.40 -18.40 12.40
CA VAL A 319 -24.62 -17.04 11.94
C VAL A 319 -23.61 -16.70 10.85
N GLU A 320 -24.08 -16.21 9.71
CA GLU A 320 -23.21 -15.65 8.68
C GLU A 320 -23.01 -14.16 8.91
N LEU A 321 -21.76 -13.70 8.89
CA LEU A 321 -21.40 -12.32 9.11
C LEU A 321 -20.61 -11.80 7.92
N ASN A 322 -20.85 -10.54 7.53
CA ASN A 322 -20.16 -9.90 6.42
C ASN A 322 -18.88 -9.21 6.87
N VAL A 323 -17.87 -9.31 5.99
CA VAL A 323 -16.62 -8.57 6.15
C VAL A 323 -16.84 -7.10 5.78
N VAL A 324 -16.56 -6.19 6.72
CA VAL A 324 -16.63 -4.74 6.49
C VAL A 324 -15.24 -4.09 6.39
N GLY A 325 -14.18 -4.84 6.67
CA GLY A 325 -12.80 -4.36 6.60
C GLY A 325 -11.81 -5.38 7.15
N PHE A 326 -10.57 -4.95 7.34
CA PHE A 326 -9.50 -5.79 7.85
C PHE A 326 -8.72 -5.07 8.95
N ALA A 327 -8.30 -5.82 9.96
CA ALA A 327 -7.40 -5.37 11.00
C ALA A 327 -6.07 -6.12 10.90
N VAL A 328 -4.98 -5.38 11.11
CA VAL A 328 -3.61 -5.93 11.15
C VAL A 328 -3.13 -5.92 12.59
N PHE A 329 -2.70 -7.06 13.11
CA PHE A 329 -2.21 -7.23 14.46
C PHE A 329 -0.78 -7.72 14.46
N PHE A 330 0.01 -7.22 15.40
CA PHE A 330 1.29 -7.81 15.77
C PHE A 330 1.11 -8.66 17.03
N LEU A 331 1.23 -9.98 16.89
CA LEU A 331 1.08 -10.93 17.99
C LEU A 331 2.33 -10.88 18.88
N LYS A 332 2.16 -10.45 20.13
CA LYS A 332 3.25 -10.37 21.11
C LYS A 332 3.49 -11.67 21.85
N GLY A 333 2.51 -12.57 21.86
CA GLY A 333 2.60 -13.86 22.54
C GLY A 333 1.24 -14.41 22.92
N ILE A 334 1.27 -15.55 23.57
CA ILE A 334 0.11 -16.22 24.15
C ILE A 334 0.16 -15.98 25.66
N VAL A 335 -0.92 -15.45 26.23
CA VAL A 335 -1.05 -15.31 27.67
C VAL A 335 -1.51 -16.66 28.21
N GLY A 336 -0.82 -17.18 29.21
CA GLY A 336 -1.12 -18.48 29.82
C GLY A 336 -2.45 -18.46 30.56
N ASP A 337 -3.05 -19.65 30.68
CA ASP A 337 -4.08 -19.91 31.68
C ASP A 337 -3.40 -19.92 33.04
N ASP A 338 -3.61 -18.89 33.85
CA ASP A 338 -3.48 -18.93 35.30
C ASP A 338 -4.86 -19.15 35.91
#